data_8081fad50318e2af50b8e05af2b869f6
#
_entry.id   8081fad50318e2af50b8e05af2b869f6
#
_cell.length_a   1.000
_cell.length_b   1.000
_cell.length_c   1.000
_cell.angle_alpha   90.00
_cell.angle_beta   90.00
_cell.angle_gamma   90.00
#
_symmetry.space_group_name_H-M   'P 1'
#
loop_
_entity.id
_entity.type
_entity.pdbx_description
1 polymer ?
#
loop_
_entity_poly.entity_id
_entity_poly.type
_entity_poly.pdbx_seq_one_letter_code
_entity_poly.pdbx_strand_id
1 'polypeptide(L)'
;KPMIEIGGKPILWHIMKLYSAHGVNDFIICCGYKGYVIKEYFANYFLHMSDVTFDMQSNTMKVHHQKAEPWKVTLVDTGEASMTGGRLKRVEEYVKNEEAFCFTYGDGLADINVSKEIEFHKTHGKLATVTAVQPPGRYGALELSDSQITGFTEKPRGDGGLINGGFFVLSPKVLSLISDDSTSWEDGPLQLLAKQGELVAWKH
;
A
#
# COMPACT_ATOMS: atom_id res chain seq x y z
N LYS A 1 12.19 2.87 3.97
CA LYS A 1 11.29 2.06 4.82
C LYS A 1 10.80 0.78 4.09
N PRO A 2 10.30 0.80 2.83
CA PRO A 2 9.76 -0.39 2.15
C PRO A 2 10.72 -1.57 2.05
N MET A 3 12.02 -1.29 2.08
CA MET A 3 13.08 -2.29 1.97
C MET A 3 13.64 -2.76 3.33
N ILE A 4 12.98 -2.43 4.44
CA ILE A 4 13.29 -3.03 5.75
C ILE A 4 12.83 -4.48 5.73
N GLU A 5 13.71 -5.39 6.14
CA GLU A 5 13.45 -6.82 6.08
C GLU A 5 12.73 -7.35 7.31
N ILE A 6 11.77 -8.24 7.06
CA ILE A 6 11.08 -9.05 8.05
C ILE A 6 11.16 -10.49 7.56
N GLY A 7 11.77 -11.38 8.36
CA GLY A 7 11.95 -12.79 7.97
C GLY A 7 12.77 -12.97 6.68
N GLY A 8 13.76 -12.10 6.43
CA GLY A 8 14.63 -12.18 5.25
C GLY A 8 14.00 -11.67 3.94
N LYS A 9 12.86 -10.97 4.02
CA LYS A 9 12.21 -10.32 2.86
C LYS A 9 11.82 -8.89 3.21
N PRO A 10 11.93 -7.95 2.25
CA PRO A 10 11.47 -6.56 2.47
C PRO A 10 10.00 -6.47 2.80
N ILE A 11 9.58 -5.46 3.57
CA ILE A 11 8.15 -5.17 3.82
C ILE A 11 7.39 -5.08 2.49
N LEU A 12 7.96 -4.43 1.48
CA LEU A 12 7.39 -4.34 0.14
C LEU A 12 7.04 -5.71 -0.45
N TRP A 13 7.92 -6.71 -0.28
CA TRP A 13 7.65 -8.08 -0.73
C TRP A 13 6.42 -8.67 -0.04
N HIS A 14 6.27 -8.46 1.28
CA HIS A 14 5.13 -8.96 2.04
C HIS A 14 3.81 -8.29 1.61
N ILE A 15 3.84 -6.98 1.33
CA ILE A 15 2.69 -6.26 0.80
C ILE A 15 2.28 -6.84 -0.56
N MET A 16 3.23 -7.02 -1.47
CA MET A 16 2.96 -7.62 -2.78
C MET A 16 2.44 -9.05 -2.65
N LYS A 17 2.96 -9.83 -1.70
CA LYS A 17 2.51 -11.19 -1.42
C LYS A 17 1.06 -11.23 -0.90
N LEU A 18 0.67 -10.27 -0.06
CA LEU A 18 -0.71 -10.09 0.40
C LEU A 18 -1.64 -9.89 -0.81
N TYR A 19 -1.34 -8.93 -1.68
CA TYR A 19 -2.14 -8.67 -2.88
C TYR A 19 -2.17 -9.86 -3.85
N SER A 20 -1.03 -10.51 -4.06
CA SER A 20 -0.89 -11.69 -4.92
C SER A 20 -1.73 -12.88 -4.43
N ALA A 21 -1.87 -13.07 -3.12
CA ALA A 21 -2.74 -14.10 -2.55
C ALA A 21 -4.23 -13.86 -2.89
N HIS A 22 -4.58 -12.64 -3.30
CA HIS A 22 -5.90 -12.23 -3.75
C HIS A 22 -6.00 -12.05 -5.29
N GLY A 23 -5.01 -12.55 -6.05
CA GLY A 23 -5.01 -12.53 -7.50
C GLY A 23 -4.50 -11.24 -8.15
N VAL A 24 -4.04 -10.25 -7.36
CA VAL A 24 -3.45 -9.01 -7.87
C VAL A 24 -1.95 -9.21 -8.06
N ASN A 25 -1.48 -9.26 -9.31
CA ASN A 25 -0.09 -9.59 -9.66
C ASN A 25 0.60 -8.55 -10.55
N ASP A 26 -0.08 -7.49 -10.96
CA ASP A 26 0.51 -6.36 -11.69
C ASP A 26 0.72 -5.20 -10.73
N PHE A 27 1.97 -4.83 -10.48
CA PHE A 27 2.37 -3.87 -9.46
C PHE A 27 3.10 -2.69 -10.10
N ILE A 28 2.67 -1.48 -9.71
CA ILE A 28 3.32 -0.24 -10.07
C ILE A 28 3.88 0.37 -8.78
N ILE A 29 5.19 0.49 -8.69
CA ILE A 29 5.88 0.98 -7.50
C ILE A 29 6.41 2.37 -7.76
N CYS A 30 5.89 3.34 -7.02
CA CYS A 30 6.33 4.73 -7.05
C CYS A 30 7.67 4.87 -6.33
N CYS A 31 8.76 5.00 -7.09
CA CYS A 31 10.11 5.17 -6.59
C CYS A 31 10.42 6.66 -6.39
N GLY A 32 10.95 7.00 -5.22
CA GLY A 32 11.48 8.31 -4.87
C GLY A 32 12.85 8.20 -4.25
N TYR A 33 13.04 8.80 -3.07
CA TYR A 33 14.31 8.72 -2.33
C TYR A 33 14.81 7.27 -2.21
N LYS A 34 16.06 7.05 -2.61
CA LYS A 34 16.69 5.71 -2.69
C LYS A 34 15.90 4.68 -3.54
N GLY A 35 15.17 5.13 -4.56
CA GLY A 35 14.42 4.24 -5.45
C GLY A 35 15.30 3.21 -6.15
N TYR A 36 16.60 3.49 -6.34
CA TYR A 36 17.56 2.55 -6.91
C TYR A 36 17.69 1.25 -6.08
N VAL A 37 17.55 1.30 -4.75
CA VAL A 37 17.60 0.11 -3.89
C VAL A 37 16.45 -0.85 -4.23
N ILE A 38 15.28 -0.32 -4.55
CA ILE A 38 14.13 -1.13 -5.00
C ILE A 38 14.42 -1.71 -6.38
N LYS A 39 15.00 -0.90 -7.28
CA LYS A 39 15.37 -1.35 -8.64
C LYS A 39 16.42 -2.46 -8.59
N GLU A 40 17.46 -2.33 -7.77
CA GLU A 40 18.48 -3.36 -7.56
C GLU A 40 17.88 -4.66 -7.00
N TYR A 41 16.96 -4.56 -6.04
CA TYR A 41 16.30 -5.73 -5.48
C TYR A 41 15.56 -6.53 -6.56
N PHE A 42 14.77 -5.87 -7.40
CA PHE A 42 14.02 -6.56 -8.46
C PHE A 42 14.91 -6.99 -9.63
N ALA A 43 15.94 -6.22 -9.98
CA ALA A 43 16.92 -6.61 -11.00
C ALA A 43 17.67 -7.90 -10.62
N ASN A 44 17.93 -8.08 -9.32
CA ASN A 44 18.63 -9.25 -8.78
C ASN A 44 17.67 -10.29 -8.18
N TYR A 45 16.36 -10.16 -8.38
CA TYR A 45 15.35 -11.00 -7.71
C TYR A 45 15.60 -12.50 -7.93
N PHE A 46 15.89 -12.89 -9.18
CA PHE A 46 16.16 -14.29 -9.51
C PHE A 46 17.42 -14.84 -8.86
N LEU A 47 18.45 -14.01 -8.65
CA LEU A 47 19.67 -14.42 -7.94
C LEU A 47 19.38 -14.76 -6.47
N HIS A 48 18.45 -14.05 -5.85
CA HIS A 48 18.05 -14.27 -4.45
C HIS A 48 17.07 -15.42 -4.28
N MET A 49 16.30 -15.74 -5.32
CA MET A 49 15.18 -16.69 -5.23
C MET A 49 15.46 -18.03 -5.92
N SER A 50 16.63 -18.22 -6.54
CA SER A 50 16.94 -19.39 -7.37
C SER A 50 18.36 -19.90 -7.11
N ASP A 51 18.59 -21.18 -7.41
CA ASP A 51 19.94 -21.71 -7.52
C ASP A 51 20.59 -21.19 -8.81
N VAL A 52 21.85 -20.74 -8.73
CA VAL A 52 22.55 -20.10 -9.85
C VAL A 52 23.92 -20.70 -10.02
N THR A 53 24.31 -21.00 -11.26
CA THR A 53 25.68 -21.33 -11.65
C THR A 53 26.30 -20.16 -12.40
N PHE A 54 27.43 -19.68 -11.92
CA PHE A 54 28.30 -18.75 -12.64
C PHE A 54 29.46 -19.50 -13.24
N ASP A 55 29.59 -19.47 -14.55
CA ASP A 55 30.76 -19.93 -15.25
C ASP A 55 31.70 -18.74 -15.50
N MET A 56 32.71 -18.62 -14.69
CA MET A 56 33.62 -17.47 -14.74
C MET A 56 34.51 -17.50 -15.97
N GLN A 57 34.77 -18.71 -16.56
CA GLN A 57 35.60 -18.84 -17.76
C GLN A 57 34.87 -18.31 -19.00
N SER A 58 33.60 -18.67 -19.16
CA SER A 58 32.76 -18.24 -20.29
C SER A 58 32.02 -16.94 -20.02
N ASN A 59 32.11 -16.40 -18.80
CA ASN A 59 31.34 -15.22 -18.33
C ASN A 59 29.82 -15.37 -18.58
N THR A 60 29.30 -16.56 -18.21
CA THR A 60 27.86 -16.85 -18.35
C THR A 60 27.22 -17.18 -17.02
N MET A 61 25.92 -16.91 -16.93
CA MET A 61 25.10 -17.23 -15.77
C MET A 61 23.92 -18.11 -16.17
N LYS A 62 23.70 -19.18 -15.41
CA LYS A 62 22.55 -20.07 -15.58
C LYS A 62 21.72 -20.11 -14.29
N VAL A 63 20.46 -19.73 -14.37
CA VAL A 63 19.50 -19.81 -13.27
C VAL A 63 18.81 -21.18 -13.31
N HIS A 64 18.77 -21.86 -12.15
CA HIS A 64 18.12 -23.15 -11.98
C HIS A 64 16.93 -23.00 -11.03
N HIS A 65 15.90 -23.84 -11.21
CA HIS A 65 14.77 -23.93 -10.29
C HIS A 65 14.15 -22.56 -9.93
N GLN A 66 13.63 -21.86 -10.93
CA GLN A 66 12.98 -20.56 -10.74
C GLN A 66 11.81 -20.66 -9.76
N LYS A 67 11.97 -20.11 -8.57
CA LYS A 67 10.91 -19.94 -7.56
C LYS A 67 10.43 -18.50 -7.51
N ALA A 68 10.25 -17.87 -8.67
CA ALA A 68 9.78 -16.50 -8.75
C ALA A 68 8.27 -16.42 -8.48
N GLU A 69 7.86 -15.33 -7.87
CA GLU A 69 6.46 -14.98 -7.75
C GLU A 69 5.88 -14.60 -9.14
N PRO A 70 4.57 -14.78 -9.37
CA PRO A 70 3.93 -14.51 -10.67
C PRO A 70 3.70 -13.00 -10.88
N TRP A 71 4.63 -12.17 -10.48
CA TRP A 71 4.48 -10.72 -10.47
C TRP A 71 5.00 -10.06 -11.74
N LYS A 72 4.23 -9.12 -12.24
CA LYS A 72 4.71 -8.09 -13.15
C LYS A 72 4.94 -6.81 -12.35
N VAL A 73 6.14 -6.27 -12.38
CA VAL A 73 6.54 -5.13 -11.55
C VAL A 73 7.05 -4.00 -12.42
N THR A 74 6.39 -2.86 -12.33
CA THR A 74 6.81 -1.61 -12.99
C THR A 74 7.33 -0.65 -11.94
N LEU A 75 8.58 -0.22 -12.08
CA LEU A 75 9.27 0.69 -11.15
C LEU A 75 9.36 2.07 -11.78
N VAL A 76 8.52 3.00 -11.31
CA VAL A 76 8.40 4.35 -11.88
C VAL A 76 9.14 5.34 -10.99
N ASP A 77 10.05 6.12 -11.58
CA ASP A 77 10.64 7.26 -10.88
C ASP A 77 9.58 8.37 -10.78
N THR A 78 9.10 8.58 -9.57
CA THR A 78 8.08 9.59 -9.28
C THR A 78 8.65 10.85 -8.62
N GLY A 79 9.97 11.00 -8.63
CA GLY A 79 10.67 12.15 -8.05
C GLY A 79 10.90 11.99 -6.55
N GLU A 80 12.00 12.57 -6.06
CA GLU A 80 12.39 12.47 -4.66
C GLU A 80 11.47 13.27 -3.74
N ALA A 81 11.12 14.50 -4.16
CA ALA A 81 10.35 15.46 -3.38
C ALA A 81 8.83 15.35 -3.54
N SER A 82 8.34 14.49 -4.44
CA SER A 82 6.90 14.35 -4.67
C SER A 82 6.18 13.78 -3.45
N MET A 83 5.03 14.39 -3.11
CA MET A 83 4.13 13.91 -2.05
C MET A 83 3.30 12.70 -2.53
N THR A 84 2.52 12.13 -1.63
CA THR A 84 1.74 10.90 -1.88
C THR A 84 0.79 11.02 -3.07
N GLY A 85 0.05 12.12 -3.18
CA GLY A 85 -0.81 12.42 -4.32
C GLY A 85 0.00 12.65 -5.61
N GLY A 86 1.06 13.46 -5.55
CA GLY A 86 1.92 13.70 -6.70
C GLY A 86 2.49 12.42 -7.30
N ARG A 87 2.93 11.46 -6.47
CA ARG A 87 3.39 10.14 -6.93
C ARG A 87 2.28 9.38 -7.64
N LEU A 88 1.08 9.40 -7.07
CA LEU A 88 -0.09 8.75 -7.67
C LEU A 88 -0.43 9.37 -9.02
N LYS A 89 -0.34 10.70 -9.17
CA LYS A 89 -0.54 11.40 -10.45
C LYS A 89 0.49 10.99 -11.50
N ARG A 90 1.75 10.83 -11.14
CA ARG A 90 2.82 10.46 -12.07
C ARG A 90 2.71 9.04 -12.63
N VAL A 91 1.90 8.18 -12.03
CA VAL A 91 1.62 6.82 -12.52
C VAL A 91 0.28 6.73 -13.26
N GLU A 92 -0.40 7.84 -13.54
CA GLU A 92 -1.70 7.91 -14.23
C GLU A 92 -1.73 7.09 -15.52
N GLU A 93 -0.70 7.17 -16.34
CA GLU A 93 -0.63 6.47 -17.62
C GLU A 93 -0.75 4.94 -17.50
N TYR A 94 -0.38 4.39 -16.35
CA TYR A 94 -0.43 2.96 -16.09
C TYR A 94 -1.79 2.48 -15.56
N VAL A 95 -2.60 3.37 -15.01
CA VAL A 95 -3.87 3.01 -14.34
C VAL A 95 -5.11 3.66 -14.95
N LYS A 96 -4.96 4.66 -15.83
CA LYS A 96 -6.09 5.45 -16.38
C LYS A 96 -7.13 4.64 -17.15
N ASN A 97 -6.76 3.48 -17.69
CA ASN A 97 -7.64 2.63 -18.48
C ASN A 97 -8.25 1.49 -17.66
N GLU A 98 -7.91 1.38 -16.38
CA GLU A 98 -8.48 0.38 -15.51
C GLU A 98 -9.89 0.80 -15.04
N GLU A 99 -10.73 -0.18 -14.71
CA GLU A 99 -12.01 0.08 -14.04
C GLU A 99 -11.79 0.65 -12.63
N ALA A 100 -10.88 0.04 -11.91
CA ALA A 100 -10.41 0.44 -10.59
C ALA A 100 -9.00 -0.12 -10.35
N PHE A 101 -8.26 0.47 -9.44
CA PHE A 101 -6.95 -0.02 -9.01
C PHE A 101 -6.82 0.03 -7.48
N CYS A 102 -6.00 -0.87 -6.95
CA CYS A 102 -5.64 -0.85 -5.53
C CYS A 102 -4.49 0.13 -5.30
N PHE A 103 -4.54 0.84 -4.18
CA PHE A 103 -3.48 1.75 -3.75
C PHE A 103 -3.17 1.51 -2.27
N THR A 104 -1.88 1.46 -1.91
CA THR A 104 -1.43 1.33 -0.52
C THR A 104 -0.09 2.00 -0.31
N TYR A 105 0.27 2.22 0.95
CA TYR A 105 1.58 2.72 1.34
C TYR A 105 2.61 1.59 1.35
N GLY A 106 3.87 1.94 1.05
CA GLY A 106 4.96 0.95 0.93
C GLY A 106 5.53 0.44 2.27
N ASP A 107 4.94 0.81 3.40
CA ASP A 107 5.41 0.46 4.76
C ASP A 107 4.29 0.01 5.71
N GLY A 108 3.08 -0.20 5.20
CA GLY A 108 1.92 -0.74 5.94
C GLY A 108 1.60 -2.18 5.53
N LEU A 109 1.47 -3.07 6.49
CA LEU A 109 1.06 -4.46 6.29
C LEU A 109 -0.08 -4.80 7.26
N ALA A 110 -1.10 -5.49 6.76
CA ALA A 110 -2.24 -5.97 7.54
C ALA A 110 -2.76 -7.29 6.97
N ASP A 111 -3.66 -7.94 7.66
CA ASP A 111 -4.32 -9.20 7.26
C ASP A 111 -5.66 -8.97 6.55
N ILE A 112 -5.77 -7.89 5.78
CA ILE A 112 -7.00 -7.51 5.09
C ILE A 112 -7.38 -8.50 3.98
N ASN A 113 -8.68 -8.61 3.73
CA ASN A 113 -9.21 -9.36 2.60
C ASN A 113 -9.39 -8.43 1.38
N VAL A 114 -8.32 -8.32 0.57
CA VAL A 114 -8.28 -7.45 -0.62
C VAL A 114 -9.40 -7.78 -1.62
N SER A 115 -9.70 -9.06 -1.82
CA SER A 115 -10.78 -9.47 -2.77
C SER A 115 -12.13 -8.92 -2.34
N LYS A 116 -12.45 -9.01 -1.04
CA LYS A 116 -13.72 -8.47 -0.51
C LYS A 116 -13.77 -6.94 -0.56
N GLU A 117 -12.65 -6.26 -0.34
CA GLU A 117 -12.58 -4.81 -0.48
C GLU A 117 -12.83 -4.36 -1.92
N ILE A 118 -12.24 -5.07 -2.90
CA ILE A 118 -12.47 -4.82 -4.34
C ILE A 118 -13.95 -5.08 -4.69
N GLU A 119 -14.52 -6.20 -4.25
CA GLU A 119 -15.93 -6.50 -4.48
C GLU A 119 -16.83 -5.40 -3.88
N PHE A 120 -16.57 -5.00 -2.65
CA PHE A 120 -17.30 -3.90 -2.00
C PHE A 120 -17.21 -2.60 -2.78
N HIS A 121 -16.03 -2.23 -3.27
CA HIS A 121 -15.84 -1.05 -4.10
C HIS A 121 -16.74 -1.06 -5.34
N LYS A 122 -16.83 -2.21 -6.01
CA LYS A 122 -17.68 -2.36 -7.21
C LYS A 122 -19.17 -2.22 -6.93
N THR A 123 -19.62 -2.50 -5.70
CA THR A 123 -21.08 -2.47 -5.35
C THR A 123 -21.63 -1.08 -5.12
N HIS A 124 -20.82 -0.13 -4.64
CA HIS A 124 -21.33 1.19 -4.24
C HIS A 124 -21.22 2.27 -5.32
N GLY A 125 -20.44 2.02 -6.39
CA GLY A 125 -20.34 2.94 -7.55
C GLY A 125 -19.69 4.29 -7.24
N LYS A 126 -19.01 4.44 -6.08
CA LYS A 126 -18.30 5.65 -5.69
C LYS A 126 -16.84 5.61 -6.16
N LEU A 127 -16.15 6.76 -6.11
CA LEU A 127 -14.80 6.90 -6.66
C LEU A 127 -13.69 6.26 -5.80
N ALA A 128 -13.91 6.14 -4.50
CA ALA A 128 -12.89 5.64 -3.59
C ALA A 128 -13.48 4.80 -2.46
N THR A 129 -12.79 3.71 -2.15
CA THR A 129 -12.95 2.92 -0.91
C THR A 129 -11.67 3.05 -0.09
N VAL A 130 -11.78 3.19 1.21
CA VAL A 130 -10.68 3.14 2.15
C VAL A 130 -10.94 2.07 3.20
N THR A 131 -9.94 1.24 3.51
CA THR A 131 -10.02 0.35 4.66
C THR A 131 -10.00 1.15 5.94
N ALA A 132 -11.06 1.01 6.73
CA ALA A 132 -11.21 1.66 8.03
C ALA A 132 -10.91 0.65 9.13
N VAL A 133 -9.95 0.97 9.99
CA VAL A 133 -9.50 0.08 11.07
C VAL A 133 -9.70 0.76 12.43
N GLN A 134 -9.96 -0.05 13.44
CA GLN A 134 -9.97 0.43 14.82
C GLN A 134 -8.55 0.30 15.39
N PRO A 135 -7.87 1.42 15.73
CA PRO A 135 -6.53 1.36 16.26
C PRO A 135 -6.55 0.66 17.62
N PRO A 136 -5.54 -0.17 17.95
CA PRO A 136 -5.37 -0.66 19.30
C PRO A 136 -5.09 0.51 20.25
N GLY A 137 -5.69 0.50 21.43
CA GLY A 137 -5.37 1.46 22.50
C GLY A 137 -3.87 1.41 22.84
N ARG A 138 -3.22 2.56 22.89
CA ARG A 138 -1.80 2.66 23.28
C ARG A 138 -1.62 2.76 24.79
N TYR A 139 -2.62 3.30 25.48
CA TYR A 139 -2.59 3.62 26.90
C TYR A 139 -3.83 3.10 27.60
N GLY A 140 -3.77 3.01 28.94
CA GLY A 140 -4.95 2.75 29.75
C GLY A 140 -5.91 3.93 29.72
N ALA A 141 -7.20 3.67 29.58
CA ALA A 141 -8.26 4.66 29.69
C ALA A 141 -8.76 4.75 31.14
N LEU A 142 -9.02 5.99 31.58
CA LEU A 142 -9.55 6.29 32.91
C LEU A 142 -11.00 6.77 32.78
N GLU A 143 -11.89 6.20 33.53
CA GLU A 143 -13.21 6.77 33.77
C GLU A 143 -13.14 7.64 35.04
N LEU A 144 -13.61 8.87 34.93
CA LEU A 144 -13.53 9.84 36.04
C LEU A 144 -14.92 10.30 36.45
N SER A 145 -15.14 10.41 37.77
CA SER A 145 -16.21 11.21 38.36
C SER A 145 -15.54 12.30 39.17
N ASP A 146 -15.64 13.55 38.71
CA ASP A 146 -14.82 14.67 39.18
C ASP A 146 -13.31 14.33 39.12
N SER A 147 -12.67 14.22 40.29
CA SER A 147 -11.25 13.85 40.42
C SER A 147 -11.04 12.39 40.84
N GLN A 148 -12.11 11.64 41.02
CA GLN A 148 -12.06 10.23 41.43
C GLN A 148 -12.04 9.33 40.21
N ILE A 149 -11.09 8.40 40.14
CA ILE A 149 -11.06 7.35 39.12
C ILE A 149 -12.11 6.32 39.50
N THR A 150 -13.12 6.11 38.65
CA THR A 150 -14.22 5.18 38.83
C THR A 150 -14.06 3.92 37.99
N GLY A 151 -13.19 3.98 36.95
CA GLY A 151 -12.87 2.83 36.10
C GLY A 151 -11.49 2.96 35.48
N PHE A 152 -10.86 1.81 35.21
CA PHE A 152 -9.60 1.71 34.49
C PHE A 152 -9.69 0.53 33.50
N THR A 153 -9.39 0.80 32.23
CA THR A 153 -9.33 -0.24 31.19
C THR A 153 -7.98 -0.17 30.51
N GLU A 154 -7.17 -1.20 30.67
CA GLU A 154 -5.86 -1.28 30.01
C GLU A 154 -6.03 -1.48 28.52
N LYS A 155 -5.42 -0.58 27.72
CA LYS A 155 -5.40 -0.62 26.25
C LYS A 155 -6.76 -0.96 25.65
N PRO A 156 -7.81 -0.15 25.92
CA PRO A 156 -9.12 -0.39 25.32
C PRO A 156 -8.98 -0.41 23.80
N ARG A 157 -9.84 -1.15 23.11
CA ARG A 157 -9.88 -1.11 21.65
C ARG A 157 -10.39 0.27 21.21
N GLY A 158 -9.44 1.20 21.02
CA GLY A 158 -9.68 2.56 20.57
C GLY A 158 -10.63 3.38 21.46
N ASP A 159 -10.69 4.64 21.24
CA ASP A 159 -11.68 5.59 21.79
C ASP A 159 -12.98 5.61 20.95
N GLY A 160 -13.24 4.55 20.16
CA GLY A 160 -14.40 4.40 19.31
C GLY A 160 -14.25 4.95 17.89
N GLY A 161 -13.15 5.63 17.58
CA GLY A 161 -12.87 6.18 16.25
C GLY A 161 -12.26 5.14 15.30
N LEU A 162 -12.70 5.14 14.05
CA LEU A 162 -12.02 4.43 12.95
C LEU A 162 -10.98 5.35 12.32
N ILE A 163 -9.84 4.77 11.94
CA ILE A 163 -8.77 5.49 11.24
C ILE A 163 -8.55 4.91 9.84
N ASN A 164 -7.87 5.69 8.99
CA ASN A 164 -7.37 5.24 7.71
C ASN A 164 -6.37 4.09 7.89
N GLY A 165 -6.73 2.91 7.40
CA GLY A 165 -5.90 1.70 7.46
C GLY A 165 -4.81 1.63 6.39
N GLY A 166 -4.79 2.59 5.45
CA GLY A 166 -3.73 2.69 4.44
C GLY A 166 -3.92 1.79 3.21
N PHE A 167 -5.07 1.16 3.06
CA PHE A 167 -5.43 0.37 1.88
C PHE A 167 -6.65 0.99 1.20
N PHE A 168 -6.60 1.07 -0.12
CA PHE A 168 -7.62 1.75 -0.92
C PHE A 168 -7.93 0.97 -2.19
N VAL A 169 -9.18 1.09 -2.65
CA VAL A 169 -9.58 0.77 -4.02
C VAL A 169 -10.11 2.05 -4.66
N LEU A 170 -9.54 2.44 -5.78
CA LEU A 170 -9.74 3.76 -6.39
C LEU A 170 -10.17 3.64 -7.85
N SER A 171 -11.15 4.45 -8.26
CA SER A 171 -11.39 4.74 -9.66
C SER A 171 -10.28 5.65 -10.22
N PRO A 172 -9.78 5.45 -11.45
CA PRO A 172 -8.82 6.37 -12.07
C PRO A 172 -9.27 7.84 -12.11
N LYS A 173 -10.55 8.11 -12.04
CA LYS A 173 -11.11 9.46 -12.02
C LYS A 173 -10.62 10.31 -10.84
N VAL A 174 -10.19 9.68 -9.73
CA VAL A 174 -9.63 10.40 -8.58
C VAL A 174 -8.35 11.15 -8.92
N LEU A 175 -7.62 10.73 -9.97
CA LEU A 175 -6.37 11.35 -10.40
C LEU A 175 -6.55 12.78 -10.91
N SER A 176 -7.75 13.14 -11.38
CA SER A 176 -8.10 14.51 -11.76
C SER A 176 -8.16 15.49 -10.58
N LEU A 177 -8.26 14.98 -9.36
CA LEU A 177 -8.27 15.78 -8.13
C LEU A 177 -6.88 16.15 -7.62
N ILE A 178 -5.84 15.62 -8.25
CA ILE A 178 -4.45 15.86 -7.90
C ILE A 178 -3.89 16.93 -8.84
N SER A 179 -3.49 18.06 -8.28
CA SER A 179 -3.03 19.23 -9.06
C SER A 179 -1.59 19.11 -9.51
N ASP A 180 -0.68 18.71 -8.59
CA ASP A 180 0.76 18.70 -8.81
C ASP A 180 1.51 17.75 -7.88
N ASP A 181 2.84 17.74 -7.99
CA ASP A 181 3.73 16.90 -7.20
C ASP A 181 3.71 17.19 -5.69
N SER A 182 3.35 18.39 -5.28
CA SER A 182 3.28 18.80 -3.88
C SER A 182 1.98 18.39 -3.19
N THR A 183 1.03 17.82 -3.95
CA THR A 183 -0.26 17.38 -3.41
C THR A 183 -0.08 16.15 -2.51
N SER A 184 -0.46 16.27 -1.24
CA SER A 184 -0.67 15.14 -0.34
C SER A 184 -2.01 14.48 -0.67
N TRP A 185 -2.04 13.17 -0.86
CA TRP A 185 -3.27 12.41 -1.08
C TRP A 185 -4.28 12.61 0.06
N GLU A 186 -3.77 12.66 1.28
CA GLU A 186 -4.54 12.73 2.53
C GLU A 186 -5.16 14.12 2.76
N ASP A 187 -4.41 15.19 2.44
CA ASP A 187 -4.79 16.57 2.79
C ASP A 187 -5.59 17.28 1.70
N GLY A 188 -5.66 16.74 0.51
CA GLY A 188 -6.39 17.33 -0.61
C GLY A 188 -7.46 16.39 -1.15
N PRO A 189 -7.08 15.48 -2.05
CA PRO A 189 -8.01 14.62 -2.78
C PRO A 189 -8.91 13.79 -1.86
N LEU A 190 -8.36 13.17 -0.81
CA LEU A 190 -9.13 12.32 0.08
C LEU A 190 -10.20 13.10 0.87
N GLN A 191 -9.86 14.31 1.33
CA GLN A 191 -10.80 15.19 2.00
C GLN A 191 -11.91 15.69 1.05
N LEU A 192 -11.53 15.97 -0.20
CA LEU A 192 -12.49 16.40 -1.22
C LEU A 192 -13.48 15.27 -1.55
N LEU A 193 -12.98 14.05 -1.75
CA LEU A 193 -13.81 12.86 -1.97
C LEU A 193 -14.80 12.64 -0.82
N ALA A 194 -14.35 12.80 0.43
CA ALA A 194 -15.21 12.70 1.60
C ALA A 194 -16.33 13.77 1.60
N LYS A 195 -15.98 15.03 1.31
CA LYS A 195 -16.95 16.12 1.22
C LYS A 195 -17.98 15.94 0.10
N GLN A 196 -17.58 15.31 -1.00
CA GLN A 196 -18.44 15.03 -2.15
C GLN A 196 -19.29 13.76 -1.97
N GLY A 197 -19.10 12.99 -0.89
CA GLY A 197 -19.77 11.70 -0.69
C GLY A 197 -19.26 10.60 -1.64
N GLU A 198 -18.03 10.74 -2.15
CA GLU A 198 -17.39 9.82 -3.08
C GLU A 198 -16.34 8.91 -2.42
N LEU A 199 -16.18 9.00 -1.10
CA LEU A 199 -15.31 8.14 -0.28
C LEU A 199 -16.16 7.25 0.62
N VAL A 200 -15.95 5.93 0.54
CA VAL A 200 -16.67 4.93 1.34
C VAL A 200 -15.69 4.14 2.19
N ALA A 201 -16.06 3.85 3.43
CA ALA A 201 -15.25 3.07 4.34
C ALA A 201 -15.62 1.58 4.27
N TRP A 202 -14.63 0.73 4.02
CA TRP A 202 -14.71 -0.70 4.23
C TRP A 202 -14.12 -1.04 5.60
N LYS A 203 -14.95 -1.57 6.50
CA LYS A 203 -14.52 -1.87 7.88
C LYS A 203 -13.82 -3.21 7.95
N HIS A 204 -12.61 -3.18 8.46
CA HIS A 204 -11.76 -4.35 8.70
C HIS A 204 -11.82 -4.81 10.15
#